data_6a7fc9c1953ba4f09728a0c832a6c58b
#
_entry.id   6a7fc9c1953ba4f09728a0c832a6c58b
#
_cell.length_a   1.000
_cell.length_b   1.000
_cell.length_c   1.000
_cell.angle_alpha   90.00
_cell.angle_beta   90.00
_cell.angle_gamma   90.00
#
_symmetry.space_group_name_H-M   'P 1'
#
loop_
_entity.id
_entity.type
_entity.pdbx_description
1 polymer ?
#
loop_
_entity_poly.entity_id
_entity_poly.type
_entity_poly.pdbx_seq_one_letter_code
_entity_poly.pdbx_strand_id
1 'polypeptide(L)'
;MRTKQYFIGVLVTALFATVGGCANTTEPEYTQQEVESELAVPALGNIEYHTSLLADELFARVRADRDFRYAVVNFVPVDSLKFDDDHQHPLMLLGHQLSEGLVTEASRRGFITQDYKITNDILITNIAEYAISRDVSRLSPLQNVDFYIAGTITTQQEGAIVNARIVHVESKDVVASATKFFPAQLFWQRERVTTRGGLIYRTDT
;
A
#
# COMPACT_ATOMS: atom_id res chain seq x y z
N MET A 1 -36.71 83.16 27.71
CA MET A 1 -37.00 83.22 29.16
C MET A 1 -36.23 82.08 29.83
N ARG A 2 -35.27 82.51 30.65
CA ARG A 2 -34.90 81.89 31.94
C ARG A 2 -34.54 80.43 31.96
N THR A 3 -33.44 80.02 32.34
CA THR A 3 -32.41 80.28 33.36
C THR A 3 -31.99 78.94 33.94
N LYS A 4 -30.66 78.72 33.93
CA LYS A 4 -29.87 78.30 35.10
C LYS A 4 -30.22 76.94 35.72
N GLN A 5 -29.34 76.08 36.20
CA GLN A 5 -28.01 76.24 36.81
C GLN A 5 -27.41 74.86 37.08
N TYR A 6 -26.14 74.74 36.94
CA TYR A 6 -25.10 74.11 37.73
C TYR A 6 -25.45 73.07 38.81
N PHE A 7 -24.74 71.99 38.89
CA PHE A 7 -23.93 71.60 40.05
C PHE A 7 -22.99 70.42 39.66
N ILE A 8 -21.81 70.62 39.68
CA ILE A 8 -20.54 70.21 40.24
C ILE A 8 -20.72 69.06 41.28
N GLY A 9 -20.09 67.99 41.08
CA GLY A 9 -19.84 66.96 42.06
C GLY A 9 -18.60 66.17 41.67
N VAL A 10 -17.50 66.65 42.21
CA VAL A 10 -16.18 66.01 42.28
C VAL A 10 -16.24 64.90 43.31
N LEU A 11 -15.68 63.74 43.10
CA LEU A 11 -14.72 63.11 44.00
C LEU A 11 -14.50 61.61 43.67
N VAL A 12 -13.29 61.32 43.44
CA VAL A 12 -12.35 60.45 44.19
C VAL A 12 -12.30 58.97 43.77
N THR A 13 -11.22 58.70 43.10
CA THR A 13 -10.23 57.63 43.26
C THR A 13 -10.69 56.29 43.85
N ALA A 14 -10.49 55.26 43.07
CA ALA A 14 -9.84 54.03 43.59
C ALA A 14 -9.11 53.30 42.47
N LEU A 15 -7.82 53.39 42.54
CA LEU A 15 -6.85 52.64 41.78
C LEU A 15 -6.87 51.20 42.33
N PHE A 16 -7.41 50.26 41.53
CA PHE A 16 -7.17 48.83 41.76
C PHE A 16 -6.47 48.27 40.54
N ALA A 17 -5.15 48.19 40.66
CA ALA A 17 -4.32 47.41 39.77
C ALA A 17 -4.48 45.92 40.12
N THR A 18 -5.34 45.21 39.41
CA THR A 18 -5.30 43.73 39.37
C THR A 18 -4.47 43.30 38.18
N VAL A 19 -3.27 42.87 38.48
CA VAL A 19 -2.41 42.13 37.54
C VAL A 19 -3.04 40.75 37.36
N GLY A 20 -3.94 40.64 36.41
CA GLY A 20 -4.44 39.35 35.91
C GLY A 20 -3.48 38.88 34.83
N GLY A 21 -2.47 38.10 35.19
CA GLY A 21 -1.68 37.36 34.24
C GLY A 21 -2.53 36.29 33.58
N CYS A 22 -3.10 36.57 32.42
CA CYS A 22 -3.62 35.55 31.53
C CYS A 22 -2.40 34.87 30.89
N ALA A 23 -2.04 33.68 31.40
CA ALA A 23 -1.26 32.75 30.66
C ALA A 23 -2.07 32.32 29.45
N ASN A 24 -1.81 32.93 28.29
CA ASN A 24 -2.26 32.40 27.00
C ASN A 24 -1.50 31.11 26.75
N THR A 25 -2.03 30.01 27.25
CA THR A 25 -1.77 28.69 26.68
C THR A 25 -2.50 28.65 25.36
N THR A 26 -1.88 29.15 24.31
CA THR A 26 -2.31 28.86 22.94
C THR A 26 -2.05 27.38 22.73
N GLU A 27 -3.05 26.55 23.02
CA GLU A 27 -3.08 25.22 22.42
C GLU A 27 -3.07 25.44 20.91
N PRO A 28 -2.18 24.75 20.16
CA PRO A 28 -2.21 24.84 18.72
C PRO A 28 -3.58 24.30 18.27
N GLU A 29 -4.40 25.21 17.73
CA GLU A 29 -5.66 24.87 17.08
C GLU A 29 -5.31 24.14 15.79
N TYR A 30 -5.24 22.80 15.86
CA TYR A 30 -5.09 21.97 14.68
C TYR A 30 -6.37 22.11 13.85
N THR A 31 -6.25 22.71 12.68
CA THR A 31 -7.37 22.74 11.74
C THR A 31 -7.70 21.28 11.36
N GLN A 32 -9.00 20.97 11.23
CA GLN A 32 -9.44 19.61 10.85
C GLN A 32 -8.73 19.10 9.59
N GLN A 33 -8.32 20.00 8.71
CA GLN A 33 -7.57 19.72 7.50
C GLN A 33 -6.13 19.24 7.76
N GLU A 34 -5.46 19.72 8.81
CA GLU A 34 -4.12 19.25 9.22
C GLU A 34 -4.20 17.88 9.90
N VAL A 35 -5.24 17.63 10.68
CA VAL A 35 -5.48 16.32 11.31
C VAL A 35 -5.85 15.27 10.25
N GLU A 36 -6.66 15.63 9.26
CA GLU A 36 -7.02 14.73 8.16
C GLU A 36 -5.81 14.40 7.26
N SER A 37 -4.92 15.38 7.03
CA SER A 37 -3.69 15.14 6.25
C SER A 37 -2.65 14.31 7.01
N GLU A 38 -2.66 14.35 8.36
CA GLU A 38 -1.75 13.57 9.21
C GLU A 38 -2.22 12.11 9.37
N LEU A 39 -3.53 11.86 9.22
CA LEU A 39 -4.15 10.52 9.28
C LEU A 39 -4.32 9.87 7.90
N ALA A 40 -4.15 10.64 6.82
CA ALA A 40 -4.20 10.09 5.48
C ALA A 40 -2.94 9.26 5.22
N VAL A 41 -3.07 7.95 5.31
CA VAL A 41 -2.02 7.03 4.82
C VAL A 41 -1.78 7.38 3.35
N PRO A 42 -0.56 7.76 2.94
CA PRO A 42 -0.28 8.09 1.55
C PRO A 42 -0.69 6.90 0.68
N ALA A 43 -1.53 7.13 -0.30
CA ALA A 43 -1.91 6.09 -1.24
C ALA A 43 -0.65 5.52 -1.89
N LEU A 44 -0.58 4.19 -1.98
CA LEU A 44 0.46 3.54 -2.77
C LEU A 44 0.44 4.12 -4.19
N GLY A 45 1.60 4.28 -4.80
CA GLY A 45 1.71 4.70 -6.18
C GLY A 45 1.02 3.71 -7.12
N ASN A 46 0.90 4.08 -8.38
CA ASN A 46 0.18 3.26 -9.36
C ASN A 46 0.99 2.00 -9.77
N ILE A 47 0.97 0.98 -8.91
CA ILE A 47 1.61 -0.31 -9.15
C ILE A 47 1.00 -0.97 -10.39
N GLU A 48 -0.29 -0.84 -10.62
CA GLU A 48 -1.01 -1.44 -11.76
C GLU A 48 -0.46 -0.98 -13.11
N TYR A 49 -0.12 0.30 -13.23
CA TYR A 49 0.50 0.83 -14.43
C TYR A 49 1.85 0.15 -14.73
N HIS A 50 2.69 -0.02 -13.72
CA HIS A 50 3.98 -0.68 -13.87
C HIS A 50 3.83 -2.18 -14.12
N THR A 51 2.83 -2.82 -13.52
CA THR A 51 2.50 -4.24 -13.76
C THR A 51 2.02 -4.46 -15.19
N SER A 52 1.20 -3.54 -15.72
CA SER A 52 0.75 -3.60 -17.12
C SER A 52 1.93 -3.51 -18.10
N LEU A 53 2.88 -2.59 -17.85
CA LEU A 53 4.10 -2.49 -18.66
C LEU A 53 4.99 -3.74 -18.58
N LEU A 54 5.09 -4.37 -17.39
CA LEU A 54 5.81 -5.63 -17.23
C LEU A 54 5.10 -6.75 -18.00
N ALA A 55 3.77 -6.78 -17.96
CA ALA A 55 2.96 -7.75 -18.67
C ALA A 55 3.07 -7.60 -20.20
N ASP A 56 3.12 -6.36 -20.70
CA ASP A 56 3.33 -6.11 -22.14
C ASP A 56 4.63 -6.74 -22.63
N GLU A 57 5.71 -6.64 -21.87
CA GLU A 57 6.99 -7.26 -22.20
C GLU A 57 6.92 -8.79 -22.05
N LEU A 58 6.33 -9.28 -20.96
CA LEU A 58 6.25 -10.71 -20.64
C LEU A 58 5.46 -11.49 -21.69
N PHE A 59 4.32 -10.94 -22.11
CA PHE A 59 3.42 -11.60 -23.06
C PHE A 59 3.68 -11.22 -24.53
N ALA A 60 4.66 -10.35 -24.82
CA ALA A 60 4.90 -9.82 -26.17
C ALA A 60 5.02 -10.88 -27.26
N ARG A 61 5.55 -12.06 -26.92
CA ARG A 61 5.81 -13.16 -27.88
C ARG A 61 5.01 -14.42 -27.57
N VAL A 62 4.14 -14.40 -26.57
CA VAL A 62 3.29 -15.53 -26.18
C VAL A 62 1.89 -15.27 -26.69
N ARG A 63 1.34 -16.23 -27.42
CA ARG A 63 -0.06 -16.17 -27.85
C ARG A 63 -0.93 -16.87 -26.83
N ALA A 64 -2.04 -16.24 -26.51
CA ALA A 64 -3.06 -16.87 -25.68
C ALA A 64 -3.65 -18.07 -26.41
N ASP A 65 -3.68 -19.20 -25.73
CA ASP A 65 -4.33 -20.43 -26.16
C ASP A 65 -5.27 -20.89 -25.03
N ARG A 66 -6.49 -21.25 -25.39
CA ARG A 66 -7.51 -21.67 -24.42
C ARG A 66 -7.33 -23.09 -23.92
N ASP A 67 -6.46 -23.85 -24.57
CA ASP A 67 -6.13 -25.22 -24.16
C ASP A 67 -5.16 -25.23 -22.98
N PHE A 68 -4.38 -24.16 -22.80
CA PHE A 68 -3.41 -24.04 -21.72
C PHE A 68 -3.94 -23.28 -20.51
N ARG A 69 -3.50 -23.73 -19.34
CA ARG A 69 -3.82 -23.14 -18.02
C ARG A 69 -2.57 -22.57 -17.39
N TYR A 70 -2.68 -21.36 -16.90
CA TYR A 70 -1.61 -20.61 -16.26
C TYR A 70 -1.91 -20.41 -14.78
N ALA A 71 -0.93 -20.59 -13.91
CA ALA A 71 -1.03 -20.17 -12.52
C ALA A 71 -0.01 -19.07 -12.23
N VAL A 72 -0.46 -17.98 -11.60
CA VAL A 72 0.43 -16.93 -11.16
C VAL A 72 0.81 -17.20 -9.71
N VAL A 73 2.09 -17.43 -9.45
CA VAL A 73 2.60 -17.62 -8.08
C VAL A 73 3.15 -16.32 -7.52
N ASN A 74 3.30 -16.26 -6.20
CA ASN A 74 3.78 -15.05 -5.54
C ASN A 74 5.19 -14.69 -6.01
N PHE A 75 5.39 -13.40 -6.25
CA PHE A 75 6.71 -12.83 -6.46
C PHE A 75 7.41 -12.67 -5.11
N VAL A 76 8.64 -13.14 -5.02
CA VAL A 76 9.37 -13.21 -3.77
C VAL A 76 10.70 -12.45 -3.85
N PRO A 77 11.19 -11.85 -2.75
CA PRO A 77 12.52 -11.28 -2.70
C PRO A 77 13.59 -12.33 -3.01
N VAL A 78 14.61 -11.93 -3.77
CA VAL A 78 15.66 -12.84 -4.24
C VAL A 78 16.57 -13.35 -3.11
N ASP A 79 16.71 -12.58 -2.04
CA ASP A 79 17.53 -12.87 -0.88
C ASP A 79 16.95 -13.98 0.00
N SER A 80 15.63 -14.03 0.15
CA SER A 80 14.95 -15.03 0.96
C SER A 80 14.35 -16.17 0.15
N LEU A 81 13.89 -15.89 -1.07
CA LEU A 81 13.08 -16.76 -1.94
C LEU A 81 11.85 -17.34 -1.22
N LYS A 82 11.40 -16.66 -0.15
CA LYS A 82 10.27 -17.06 0.69
C LYS A 82 9.32 -15.90 0.84
N PHE A 83 8.05 -16.24 0.98
CA PHE A 83 7.05 -15.32 1.46
C PHE A 83 7.03 -15.42 3.01
N ASP A 84 7.24 -14.30 3.68
CA ASP A 84 7.21 -14.20 5.15
C ASP A 84 5.90 -13.52 5.57
N ASP A 85 5.04 -14.27 6.25
CA ASP A 85 3.75 -13.77 6.74
C ASP A 85 3.89 -12.98 8.05
N ASP A 86 4.98 -13.21 8.82
CA ASP A 86 5.18 -12.62 10.13
C ASP A 86 5.73 -11.18 10.05
N HIS A 87 6.35 -10.83 8.93
CA HIS A 87 6.93 -9.51 8.71
C HIS A 87 6.39 -8.89 7.42
N GLN A 88 5.51 -7.89 7.55
CA GLN A 88 5.00 -7.14 6.39
C GLN A 88 6.08 -6.23 5.81
N HIS A 89 7.05 -6.82 5.14
CA HIS A 89 8.04 -6.05 4.40
C HIS A 89 7.41 -5.47 3.11
N PRO A 90 7.66 -4.21 2.75
CA PRO A 90 7.10 -3.59 1.54
C PRO A 90 7.28 -4.39 0.24
N LEU A 91 8.39 -5.11 0.10
CA LEU A 91 8.62 -6.00 -1.05
C LEU A 91 7.68 -7.22 -1.08
N MET A 92 7.21 -7.69 0.08
CA MET A 92 6.21 -8.76 0.15
C MET A 92 4.86 -8.26 -0.33
N LEU A 93 4.48 -7.04 0.08
CA LEU A 93 3.26 -6.40 -0.41
C LEU A 93 3.32 -6.16 -1.92
N LEU A 94 4.45 -5.66 -2.42
CA LEU A 94 4.70 -5.51 -3.85
C LEU A 94 4.57 -6.85 -4.58
N GLY A 95 5.19 -7.92 -4.05
CA GLY A 95 5.15 -9.25 -4.63
C GLY A 95 3.75 -9.83 -4.70
N HIS A 96 2.95 -9.59 -3.67
CA HIS A 96 1.55 -10.00 -3.63
C HIS A 96 0.74 -9.22 -4.67
N GLN A 97 0.87 -7.89 -4.71
CA GLN A 97 0.16 -7.05 -5.65
C GLN A 97 0.54 -7.36 -7.11
N LEU A 98 1.82 -7.66 -7.38
CA LEU A 98 2.27 -8.11 -8.69
C LEU A 98 1.59 -9.41 -9.13
N SER A 99 1.45 -10.38 -8.23
CA SER A 99 0.78 -11.63 -8.58
C SER A 99 -0.70 -11.42 -8.92
N GLU A 100 -1.43 -10.60 -8.14
CA GLU A 100 -2.82 -10.26 -8.41
C GLU A 100 -2.97 -9.47 -9.73
N GLY A 101 -2.11 -8.47 -9.92
CA GLY A 101 -2.09 -7.67 -11.15
C GLY A 101 -1.81 -8.51 -12.39
N LEU A 102 -0.88 -9.48 -12.31
CA LEU A 102 -0.57 -10.38 -13.44
C LEU A 102 -1.68 -11.37 -13.75
N VAL A 103 -2.48 -11.81 -12.77
CA VAL A 103 -3.72 -12.56 -13.05
C VAL A 103 -4.66 -11.71 -13.90
N THR A 104 -4.85 -10.46 -13.52
CA THR A 104 -5.69 -9.51 -14.26
C THR A 104 -5.16 -9.27 -15.68
N GLU A 105 -3.86 -9.00 -15.80
CA GLU A 105 -3.22 -8.69 -17.09
C GLU A 105 -3.18 -9.90 -18.03
N ALA A 106 -2.97 -11.11 -17.52
CA ALA A 106 -3.06 -12.34 -18.30
C ALA A 106 -4.50 -12.55 -18.82
N SER A 107 -5.50 -12.39 -17.95
CA SER A 107 -6.90 -12.53 -18.31
C SER A 107 -7.32 -11.52 -19.38
N ARG A 108 -6.88 -10.26 -19.29
CA ARG A 108 -7.14 -9.22 -20.30
C ARG A 108 -6.57 -9.58 -21.67
N ARG A 109 -5.47 -10.34 -21.72
CA ARG A 109 -4.82 -10.80 -22.95
C ARG A 109 -5.38 -12.14 -23.46
N GLY A 110 -6.39 -12.69 -22.79
CA GLY A 110 -7.09 -13.90 -23.20
C GLY A 110 -6.47 -15.20 -22.70
N PHE A 111 -5.48 -15.14 -21.81
CA PHE A 111 -4.94 -16.32 -21.15
C PHE A 111 -5.91 -16.85 -20.08
N ILE A 112 -5.99 -18.16 -19.92
CA ILE A 112 -6.81 -18.79 -18.88
C ILE A 112 -5.94 -18.98 -17.63
N THR A 113 -6.23 -18.19 -16.59
CA THR A 113 -5.53 -18.29 -15.31
C THR A 113 -6.30 -19.12 -14.30
N GLN A 114 -5.60 -19.95 -13.54
CA GLN A 114 -6.13 -20.63 -12.35
C GLN A 114 -5.54 -19.99 -11.10
N ASP A 115 -6.40 -19.65 -10.16
CA ASP A 115 -5.98 -19.14 -8.86
C ASP A 115 -5.89 -20.29 -7.85
N TYR A 116 -4.66 -20.62 -7.45
CA TYR A 116 -4.39 -21.69 -6.47
C TYR A 116 -4.75 -21.30 -5.03
N LYS A 117 -5.07 -20.02 -4.77
CA LYS A 117 -5.48 -19.52 -3.46
C LYS A 117 -6.97 -19.73 -3.20
N ILE A 118 -7.74 -20.13 -4.20
CA ILE A 118 -9.17 -20.40 -4.06
C ILE A 118 -9.37 -21.67 -3.23
N THR A 119 -10.24 -21.58 -2.21
CA THR A 119 -10.64 -22.70 -1.38
C THR A 119 -11.70 -23.55 -2.06
N ASN A 120 -11.83 -24.82 -1.64
CA ASN A 120 -12.88 -25.71 -2.15
C ASN A 120 -14.28 -25.21 -1.83
N ASP A 121 -14.43 -24.53 -0.68
CA ASP A 121 -15.69 -24.03 -0.17
C ASP A 121 -15.57 -22.56 0.24
N ILE A 122 -16.65 -21.81 0.09
CA ILE A 122 -16.73 -20.47 0.67
C ILE A 122 -16.86 -20.63 2.21
N LEU A 123 -15.89 -20.14 2.94
CA LEU A 123 -15.96 -20.12 4.40
C LEU A 123 -16.73 -18.90 4.87
N ILE A 124 -17.90 -19.17 5.46
CA ILE A 124 -18.71 -18.13 6.10
C ILE A 124 -18.46 -18.21 7.60
N THR A 125 -17.96 -17.14 8.18
CA THR A 125 -17.81 -16.98 9.62
C THR A 125 -18.74 -15.88 10.13
N ASN A 126 -18.87 -15.74 11.43
CA ASN A 126 -19.72 -14.70 12.03
C ASN A 126 -19.25 -13.26 11.69
N ILE A 127 -18.05 -13.09 11.18
CA ILE A 127 -17.41 -11.78 10.92
C ILE A 127 -16.97 -11.60 9.47
N ALA A 128 -16.84 -12.66 8.66
CA ALA A 128 -16.38 -12.55 7.29
C ALA A 128 -16.70 -13.79 6.44
N GLU A 129 -16.69 -13.59 5.12
CA GLU A 129 -16.75 -14.65 4.11
C GLU A 129 -15.39 -14.73 3.40
N TYR A 130 -14.87 -15.94 3.25
CA TYR A 130 -13.59 -16.18 2.61
C TYR A 130 -13.72 -17.23 1.50
N ALA A 131 -13.30 -16.86 0.29
CA ALA A 131 -13.13 -17.78 -0.83
C ALA A 131 -11.64 -17.99 -1.18
N ILE A 132 -10.75 -17.20 -0.57
CA ILE A 132 -9.30 -17.20 -0.83
C ILE A 132 -8.59 -17.51 0.49
N SER A 133 -7.63 -18.43 0.48
CA SER A 133 -6.85 -18.82 1.65
C SER A 133 -5.37 -19.05 1.30
N ARG A 134 -4.52 -18.97 2.31
CA ARG A 134 -3.12 -19.44 2.26
C ARG A 134 -2.91 -20.77 2.99
N ASP A 135 -3.92 -21.24 3.70
CA ASP A 135 -3.90 -22.53 4.35
C ASP A 135 -4.02 -23.65 3.31
N VAL A 136 -2.90 -24.33 3.07
CA VAL A 136 -2.76 -25.37 2.04
C VAL A 136 -3.81 -26.49 2.20
N SER A 137 -4.22 -26.80 3.43
CA SER A 137 -5.23 -27.83 3.69
C SER A 137 -6.62 -27.48 3.15
N ARG A 138 -6.84 -26.21 2.85
CA ARG A 138 -8.13 -25.64 2.41
C ARG A 138 -8.16 -25.27 0.94
N LEU A 139 -6.99 -25.26 0.27
CA LEU A 139 -6.89 -24.87 -1.13
C LEU A 139 -7.45 -25.97 -2.04
N SER A 140 -8.09 -25.53 -3.12
CA SER A 140 -8.46 -26.42 -4.21
C SER A 140 -7.20 -26.92 -4.91
N PRO A 141 -7.12 -28.22 -5.24
CA PRO A 141 -6.01 -28.71 -6.02
C PRO A 141 -6.00 -28.04 -7.40
N LEU A 142 -4.84 -27.53 -7.81
CA LEU A 142 -4.65 -27.05 -9.18
C LEU A 142 -4.85 -28.22 -10.13
N GLN A 143 -5.77 -28.06 -11.08
CA GLN A 143 -6.04 -29.04 -12.10
C GLN A 143 -5.37 -28.59 -13.40
N ASN A 144 -4.45 -29.43 -13.91
CA ASN A 144 -3.89 -29.29 -15.25
C ASN A 144 -3.30 -27.88 -15.54
N VAL A 145 -2.44 -27.38 -14.66
CA VAL A 145 -1.65 -26.19 -14.94
C VAL A 145 -0.50 -26.55 -15.85
N ASP A 146 -0.42 -25.88 -16.99
CA ASP A 146 0.63 -26.09 -17.99
C ASP A 146 1.81 -25.15 -17.78
N PHE A 147 1.54 -23.94 -17.31
CA PHE A 147 2.54 -22.89 -17.12
C PHE A 147 2.42 -22.19 -15.78
N TYR A 148 3.55 -21.88 -15.16
CA TYR A 148 3.64 -20.94 -14.05
C TYR A 148 4.13 -19.57 -14.53
N ILE A 149 3.49 -18.52 -14.05
CA ILE A 149 4.00 -17.15 -14.09
C ILE A 149 4.57 -16.89 -12.70
N ALA A 150 5.90 -16.74 -12.64
CA ALA A 150 6.64 -16.59 -11.39
C ALA A 150 7.67 -15.47 -11.53
N GLY A 151 8.11 -14.91 -10.40
CA GLY A 151 9.16 -13.91 -10.44
C GLY A 151 9.86 -13.68 -9.13
N THR A 152 10.93 -12.89 -9.22
CA THR A 152 11.75 -12.46 -8.10
C THR A 152 11.83 -10.95 -8.07
N ILE A 153 12.01 -10.41 -6.87
CA ILE A 153 12.17 -8.98 -6.60
C ILE A 153 13.55 -8.76 -6.01
N THR A 154 14.35 -7.91 -6.66
CA THR A 154 15.69 -7.54 -6.18
C THR A 154 15.69 -6.07 -5.76
N THR A 155 16.03 -5.81 -4.51
CA THR A 155 16.12 -4.46 -3.97
C THR A 155 17.21 -3.67 -4.71
N GLN A 156 16.91 -2.42 -5.03
CA GLN A 156 17.83 -1.43 -5.56
C GLN A 156 17.78 -0.17 -4.72
N GLN A 157 18.76 0.72 -4.89
CA GLN A 157 18.86 1.95 -4.10
C GLN A 157 17.60 2.84 -4.22
N GLU A 158 17.00 2.91 -5.41
CA GLU A 158 15.87 3.79 -5.72
C GLU A 158 14.56 3.03 -5.96
N GLY A 159 14.55 1.72 -5.70
CA GLY A 159 13.38 0.90 -5.94
C GLY A 159 13.67 -0.60 -5.93
N ALA A 160 13.05 -1.32 -6.83
CA ALA A 160 13.26 -2.74 -7.00
C ALA A 160 13.23 -3.15 -8.48
N ILE A 161 14.04 -4.14 -8.81
CA ILE A 161 13.95 -4.84 -10.11
C ILE A 161 13.06 -6.06 -9.93
N VAL A 162 12.03 -6.15 -10.75
CA VAL A 162 11.13 -7.29 -10.85
C VAL A 162 11.51 -8.10 -12.08
N ASN A 163 11.82 -9.38 -11.88
CA ASN A 163 12.04 -10.34 -12.96
C ASN A 163 10.85 -11.30 -12.99
N ALA A 164 10.14 -11.34 -14.11
CA ALA A 164 9.02 -12.24 -14.34
C ALA A 164 9.38 -13.29 -15.41
N ARG A 165 8.85 -14.50 -15.26
CA ARG A 165 9.04 -15.59 -16.20
C ARG A 165 7.77 -16.39 -16.36
N ILE A 166 7.53 -16.90 -17.58
CA ILE A 166 6.55 -17.94 -17.85
C ILE A 166 7.32 -19.24 -18.05
N VAL A 167 7.02 -20.23 -17.23
CA VAL A 167 7.75 -21.50 -17.15
C VAL A 167 6.79 -22.66 -17.39
N HIS A 168 7.11 -23.54 -18.33
CA HIS A 168 6.33 -24.75 -18.57
C HIS A 168 6.51 -25.73 -17.38
N VAL A 169 5.41 -26.27 -16.88
CA VAL A 169 5.40 -27.03 -15.62
C VAL A 169 6.23 -28.30 -15.71
N GLU A 170 6.14 -29.07 -16.80
CA GLU A 170 6.82 -30.35 -16.94
C GLU A 170 8.27 -30.18 -17.38
N SER A 171 8.52 -29.49 -18.50
CA SER A 171 9.86 -29.36 -19.07
C SER A 171 10.77 -28.37 -18.35
N LYS A 172 10.21 -27.47 -17.56
CA LYS A 172 10.89 -26.35 -16.91
C LYS A 172 11.46 -25.31 -17.87
N ASP A 173 11.03 -25.34 -19.12
CA ASP A 173 11.44 -24.35 -20.10
C ASP A 173 10.86 -22.97 -19.76
N VAL A 174 11.72 -21.95 -19.84
CA VAL A 174 11.30 -20.56 -19.76
C VAL A 174 10.85 -20.12 -21.15
N VAL A 175 9.55 -20.01 -21.37
CA VAL A 175 8.97 -19.65 -22.67
C VAL A 175 8.90 -18.14 -22.89
N ALA A 176 8.92 -17.38 -21.80
CA ALA A 176 8.98 -15.92 -21.85
C ALA A 176 9.58 -15.36 -20.55
N SER A 177 10.19 -14.19 -20.66
CA SER A 177 10.69 -13.44 -19.50
C SER A 177 10.62 -11.94 -19.76
N ALA A 178 10.48 -11.17 -18.67
CA ALA A 178 10.53 -9.72 -18.68
C ALA A 178 11.19 -9.22 -17.40
N THR A 179 11.81 -8.04 -17.49
CA THR A 179 12.45 -7.38 -16.35
C THR A 179 12.05 -5.92 -16.33
N LYS A 180 11.58 -5.43 -15.17
CA LYS A 180 11.13 -4.06 -15.02
C LYS A 180 11.59 -3.46 -13.70
N PHE A 181 11.97 -2.18 -13.75
CA PHE A 181 12.23 -1.39 -12.55
C PHE A 181 10.93 -0.82 -12.00
N PHE A 182 10.75 -0.97 -10.68
CA PHE A 182 9.66 -0.41 -9.89
C PHE A 182 10.22 0.62 -8.91
N PRO A 183 9.91 1.90 -9.07
CA PRO A 183 10.39 2.95 -8.19
C PRO A 183 9.94 2.75 -6.73
N ALA A 184 10.80 3.09 -5.78
CA ALA A 184 10.52 2.88 -4.35
C ALA A 184 9.22 3.54 -3.87
N GLN A 185 8.86 4.71 -4.41
CA GLN A 185 7.64 5.41 -4.05
C GLN A 185 6.35 4.64 -4.34
N LEU A 186 6.41 3.56 -5.12
CA LEU A 186 5.25 2.72 -5.40
C LEU A 186 4.89 1.80 -4.22
N PHE A 187 5.85 1.41 -3.41
CA PHE A 187 5.70 0.38 -2.38
C PHE A 187 6.43 0.70 -1.08
N TRP A 188 7.28 1.74 -1.05
CA TRP A 188 8.02 2.17 0.11
C TRP A 188 7.52 3.52 0.60
N GLN A 189 6.99 3.58 1.80
CA GLN A 189 6.70 4.84 2.46
C GLN A 189 7.99 5.39 3.09
N ARG A 190 8.30 6.66 2.83
CA ARG A 190 9.42 7.32 3.50
C ARG A 190 9.05 7.53 4.96
N GLU A 191 9.84 6.96 5.86
CA GLU A 191 9.77 7.32 7.28
C GLU A 191 9.95 8.84 7.43
N ARG A 192 8.98 9.51 8.04
CA ARG A 192 9.15 10.90 8.46
C ARG A 192 9.86 10.91 9.81
N VAL A 193 11.06 11.45 9.81
CA VAL A 193 11.80 11.73 11.05
C VAL A 193 11.48 13.17 11.45
N THR A 194 10.79 13.35 12.57
CA THR A 194 10.50 14.65 13.15
C THR A 194 11.24 14.81 14.48
N THR A 195 11.74 16.03 14.74
CA THR A 195 12.36 16.35 16.01
C THR A 195 11.38 17.17 16.84
N ARG A 196 11.06 16.70 18.03
CA ARG A 196 10.20 17.42 18.97
C ARG A 196 10.86 17.44 20.34
N GLY A 197 11.14 18.62 20.89
CA GLY A 197 11.77 18.76 22.21
C GLY A 197 13.17 18.13 22.32
N GLY A 198 13.96 18.10 21.23
CA GLY A 198 15.29 17.50 21.21
C GLY A 198 15.29 15.96 21.10
N LEU A 199 14.12 15.33 20.99
CA LEU A 199 13.97 13.90 20.76
C LEU A 199 13.58 13.64 19.29
N ILE A 200 14.10 12.56 18.75
CA ILE A 200 13.79 12.11 17.39
C ILE A 200 12.60 11.15 17.46
N TYR A 201 11.54 11.50 16.76
CA TYR A 201 10.37 10.64 16.58
C TYR A 201 10.35 10.11 15.15
N ARG A 202 10.22 8.80 15.02
CA ARG A 202 9.86 8.15 13.76
C ARG A 202 8.34 8.03 13.73
N THR A 203 7.72 8.59 12.74
CA THR A 203 6.30 8.40 12.47
C THR A 203 6.24 7.48 11.25
N ASP A 204 5.72 6.28 11.44
CA ASP A 204 5.27 5.43 10.36
C ASP A 204 4.03 6.11 9.78
N THR A 205 4.11 6.54 8.54
CA THR A 205 2.97 7.11 7.81
C THR A 205 2.25 6.01 7.08
#